data_58c00d62867744e5d469907603d90273
#
_entry.id   58c00d62867744e5d469907603d90273
#
_cell.length_a   1.000
_cell.length_b   1.000
_cell.length_c   1.000
_cell.angle_alpha   90.00
_cell.angle_beta   90.00
_cell.angle_gamma   90.00
#
_symmetry.space_group_name_H-M   'P 1'
#
loop_
_entity.id
_entity.type
_entity.pdbx_description
1 polymer ?
#
loop_
_entity_poly.entity_id
_entity_poly.type
_entity_poly.pdbx_seq_one_letter_code
_entity_poly.pdbx_strand_id
1 'polypeptide(L)'
;MERRKKSTIPMATLVGYTNAGKSTLFNALSNSKVTAADQLFSTLDPVTRRIRLPSGAQLLLSDTVGFIQKLSPKVVAAFRATLEELQQSDILLHVIDVSHPKAPEQTRVVEETLMDLGLMDRPRILVMNKMDLMAERSLDNSNGDSPSLPAHEAQSGILVSAAKGWNLDDLLRE
;
A
#
# COMPACT_ATOMS: atom_id res chain seq x y z
N MET A 1 -14.27 -26.63 -18.41
CA MET A 1 -13.72 -25.68 -17.43
C MET A 1 -14.42 -24.35 -17.60
N GLU A 2 -15.44 -24.10 -16.78
CA GLU A 2 -16.15 -22.81 -16.80
C GLU A 2 -15.24 -21.73 -16.23
N ARG A 3 -14.86 -20.77 -17.07
CA ARG A 3 -14.34 -19.50 -16.60
C ARG A 3 -15.41 -18.86 -15.71
N ARG A 4 -15.21 -18.88 -14.38
CA ARG A 4 -16.00 -18.04 -13.46
C ARG A 4 -16.04 -16.65 -14.06
N LYS A 5 -17.25 -16.15 -14.34
CA LYS A 5 -17.47 -14.76 -14.71
C LYS A 5 -16.74 -13.93 -13.66
N LYS A 6 -15.68 -13.20 -14.08
CA LYS A 6 -15.02 -12.22 -13.23
C LYS A 6 -16.10 -11.35 -12.60
N SER A 7 -16.07 -11.19 -11.31
CA SER A 7 -16.84 -10.17 -10.62
C SER A 7 -16.70 -8.88 -11.45
N THR A 8 -17.80 -8.24 -11.79
CA THR A 8 -17.81 -6.98 -12.55
C THR A 8 -17.17 -5.82 -11.76
N ILE A 9 -16.79 -6.06 -10.51
CA ILE A 9 -16.17 -5.06 -9.61
C ILE A 9 -14.67 -5.32 -9.57
N PRO A 10 -13.83 -4.37 -10.02
CA PRO A 10 -12.38 -4.49 -9.97
C PRO A 10 -11.87 -4.51 -8.52
N MET A 11 -10.69 -5.08 -8.31
CA MET A 11 -10.04 -5.21 -7.02
C MET A 11 -8.71 -4.45 -7.00
N ALA A 12 -8.55 -3.57 -6.02
CA ALA A 12 -7.30 -2.94 -5.66
C ALA A 12 -6.77 -3.51 -4.34
N THR A 13 -5.51 -3.88 -4.30
CA THR A 13 -4.88 -4.46 -3.12
C THR A 13 -3.73 -3.60 -2.64
N LEU A 14 -3.73 -3.28 -1.35
CA LEU A 14 -2.67 -2.54 -0.69
C LEU A 14 -1.46 -3.46 -0.47
N VAL A 15 -0.32 -3.06 -0.99
CA VAL A 15 0.97 -3.73 -0.76
C VAL A 15 1.96 -2.70 -0.22
N GLY A 16 2.96 -3.15 0.51
CA GLY A 16 3.97 -2.26 1.05
C GLY A 16 4.71 -2.87 2.22
N TYR A 17 5.80 -2.23 2.61
CA TYR A 17 6.58 -2.66 3.75
C TYR A 17 5.73 -2.63 5.04
N THR A 18 6.12 -3.42 6.03
CA THR A 18 5.44 -3.39 7.34
C THR A 18 5.49 -1.97 7.92
N ASN A 19 4.41 -1.53 8.55
CA ASN A 19 4.26 -0.20 9.13
C ASN A 19 4.29 0.99 8.13
N ALA A 20 4.12 0.75 6.84
CA ALA A 20 3.99 1.82 5.83
C ALA A 20 2.66 2.59 5.94
N GLY A 21 1.69 2.08 6.72
CA GLY A 21 0.39 2.71 6.94
C GLY A 21 -0.73 2.15 6.05
N LYS A 22 -0.59 0.89 5.57
CA LYS A 22 -1.62 0.23 4.74
C LYS A 22 -2.97 0.14 5.43
N SER A 23 -3.02 -0.37 6.67
CA SER A 23 -4.29 -0.49 7.42
C SER A 23 -4.89 0.87 7.77
N THR A 24 -4.07 1.89 8.04
CA THR A 24 -4.54 3.26 8.23
C THR A 24 -5.16 3.82 6.95
N LEU A 25 -4.50 3.60 5.81
CA LEU A 25 -5.00 4.02 4.49
C LEU A 25 -6.29 3.26 4.13
N PHE A 26 -6.32 1.94 4.37
CA PHE A 26 -7.51 1.12 4.18
C PHE A 26 -8.71 1.65 4.96
N ASN A 27 -8.52 1.96 6.25
CA ASN A 27 -9.57 2.52 7.11
C ASN A 27 -10.05 3.89 6.60
N ALA A 28 -9.13 4.75 6.19
CA ALA A 28 -9.45 6.07 5.68
C ALA A 28 -10.25 6.01 4.37
N LEU A 29 -9.93 5.09 3.47
CA LEU A 29 -10.61 4.92 2.18
C LEU A 29 -11.93 4.15 2.29
N SER A 30 -12.04 3.21 3.23
CA SER A 30 -13.21 2.32 3.36
C SER A 30 -14.21 2.76 4.43
N ASN A 31 -13.95 3.83 5.18
CA ASN A 31 -14.70 4.24 6.36
C ASN A 31 -14.88 3.10 7.39
N SER A 32 -13.91 2.20 7.48
CA SER A 32 -13.94 1.05 8.39
C SER A 32 -12.94 1.23 9.53
N LYS A 33 -13.09 0.41 10.59
CA LYS A 33 -12.19 0.39 11.73
C LYS A 33 -11.47 -0.97 11.78
N VAL A 34 -10.49 -1.17 10.95
CA VAL A 34 -9.52 -2.26 11.10
C VAL A 34 -8.45 -1.80 12.09
N THR A 35 -7.96 -2.68 12.93
CA THR A 35 -6.91 -2.35 13.90
C THR A 35 -5.64 -1.92 13.17
N ALA A 36 -5.44 -0.61 13.08
CA ALA A 36 -4.20 -0.01 12.61
C ALA A 36 -3.31 0.20 13.83
N ALA A 37 -2.39 -0.72 14.08
CA ALA A 37 -1.42 -0.60 15.16
C ALA A 37 -0.03 -0.37 14.58
N ASP A 38 0.79 0.39 15.28
CA ASP A 38 2.22 0.56 14.98
C ASP A 38 3.02 -0.72 15.31
N GLN A 39 2.44 -1.87 15.02
CA GLN A 39 3.03 -3.18 15.25
C GLN A 39 3.38 -3.85 13.93
N LEU A 40 4.45 -4.62 13.96
CA LEU A 40 4.79 -5.52 12.86
C LEU A 40 3.62 -6.48 12.65
N PHE A 41 3.17 -6.65 11.40
CA PHE A 41 2.04 -7.52 11.04
C PHE A 41 0.71 -7.16 11.73
N SER A 42 0.29 -5.90 11.62
CA SER A 42 -1.02 -5.46 12.11
C SER A 42 -2.20 -6.17 11.42
N THR A 43 -2.00 -6.63 10.18
CA THR A 43 -2.96 -7.43 9.42
C THR A 43 -2.38 -8.83 9.19
N LEU A 44 -3.01 -9.87 9.72
CA LEU A 44 -2.63 -11.28 9.52
C LEU A 44 -3.45 -11.94 8.42
N ASP A 45 -4.75 -11.67 8.40
CA ASP A 45 -5.66 -12.13 7.37
C ASP A 45 -6.07 -10.96 6.48
N PRO A 46 -6.14 -11.12 5.14
CA PRO A 46 -6.57 -10.06 4.26
C PRO A 46 -8.01 -9.65 4.55
N VAL A 47 -8.25 -8.34 4.57
CA VAL A 47 -9.56 -7.75 4.80
C VAL A 47 -9.99 -7.00 3.55
N THR A 48 -11.12 -7.41 2.95
CA THR A 48 -11.65 -6.77 1.74
C THR A 48 -12.93 -5.99 2.05
N ARG A 49 -13.02 -4.79 1.50
CA ARG A 49 -14.21 -3.92 1.59
C ARG A 49 -14.56 -3.34 0.23
N ARG A 50 -15.85 -3.18 0.00
CA ARG A 50 -16.35 -2.47 -1.17
C ARG A 50 -16.36 -0.98 -0.86
N ILE A 51 -15.71 -0.21 -1.72
CA ILE A 51 -15.71 1.25 -1.68
C ILE A 51 -16.36 1.82 -2.94
N ARG A 52 -16.78 3.07 -2.87
CA ARG A 52 -17.31 3.82 -4.00
C ARG A 52 -16.33 4.91 -4.38
N LEU A 53 -15.93 4.93 -5.64
CA LEU A 53 -15.06 5.96 -6.18
C LEU A 53 -15.85 7.27 -6.43
N PRO A 54 -15.18 8.42 -6.52
CA PRO A 54 -15.83 9.70 -6.86
C PRO A 54 -16.59 9.66 -8.19
N SER A 55 -16.15 8.82 -9.13
CA SER A 55 -16.84 8.55 -10.40
C SER A 55 -18.18 7.82 -10.24
N GLY A 56 -18.48 7.31 -9.04
CA GLY A 56 -19.64 6.44 -8.76
C GLY A 56 -19.39 4.95 -9.00
N ALA A 57 -18.26 4.58 -9.60
CA ALA A 57 -17.86 3.19 -9.77
C ALA A 57 -17.58 2.50 -8.42
N GLN A 58 -17.71 1.18 -8.41
CA GLN A 58 -17.41 0.37 -7.23
C GLN A 58 -16.05 -0.29 -7.40
N LEU A 59 -15.31 -0.37 -6.29
CA LEU A 59 -14.01 -1.02 -6.18
C LEU A 59 -13.98 -1.90 -4.94
N LEU A 60 -13.40 -3.09 -5.04
CA LEU A 60 -13.02 -3.88 -3.88
C LEU A 60 -11.63 -3.44 -3.45
N LEU A 61 -11.51 -2.96 -2.22
CA LEU A 61 -10.23 -2.61 -1.61
C LEU A 61 -9.84 -3.69 -0.61
N SER A 62 -8.62 -4.22 -0.74
CA SER A 62 -8.09 -5.24 0.15
C SER A 62 -6.84 -4.74 0.89
N ASP A 63 -6.81 -4.94 2.21
CA ASP A 63 -5.62 -4.76 3.03
C ASP A 63 -4.88 -6.08 3.19
N THR A 64 -3.58 -6.05 3.06
CA THR A 64 -2.73 -7.23 3.15
C THR A 64 -1.69 -7.12 4.26
N VAL A 65 -1.05 -8.26 4.54
CA VAL A 65 0.09 -8.31 5.45
C VAL A 65 1.25 -7.47 4.91
N GLY A 66 1.88 -6.67 5.77
CA GLY A 66 3.06 -5.90 5.40
C GLY A 66 4.26 -6.79 5.08
N PHE A 67 4.97 -6.47 4.00
CA PHE A 67 6.22 -7.13 3.66
C PHE A 67 7.33 -6.72 4.63
N ILE A 68 8.20 -7.67 4.95
CA ILE A 68 9.42 -7.44 5.73
C ILE A 68 10.61 -8.03 5.00
N GLN A 69 11.78 -7.56 5.38
CA GLN A 69 13.04 -8.09 4.86
C GLN A 69 13.15 -9.59 5.20
N LYS A 70 13.34 -10.43 4.19
CA LYS A 70 13.47 -11.90 4.28
C LYS A 70 12.25 -12.62 4.84
N LEU A 71 11.22 -12.77 4.01
CA LEU A 71 10.17 -13.76 4.26
C LEU A 71 10.80 -15.16 4.22
N SER A 72 10.84 -15.84 5.36
CA SER A 72 11.28 -17.25 5.38
C SER A 72 10.21 -18.12 4.67
N PRO A 73 10.58 -19.28 4.10
CA PRO A 73 9.61 -20.18 3.46
C PRO A 73 8.42 -20.57 4.36
N LYS A 74 8.65 -20.64 5.67
CA LYS A 74 7.59 -20.90 6.67
C LYS A 74 6.60 -19.73 6.77
N VAL A 75 7.09 -18.50 6.69
CA VAL A 75 6.26 -17.28 6.71
C VAL A 75 5.48 -17.16 5.41
N VAL A 76 6.08 -17.46 4.26
CA VAL A 76 5.38 -17.51 2.97
C VAL A 76 4.22 -18.49 3.00
N ALA A 77 4.40 -19.68 3.59
CA ALA A 77 3.32 -20.67 3.72
C ALA A 77 2.17 -20.17 4.62
N ALA A 78 2.47 -19.42 5.69
CA ALA A 78 1.45 -18.83 6.57
C ALA A 78 0.65 -17.71 5.87
N PHE A 79 1.22 -17.03 4.88
CA PHE A 79 0.59 -15.93 4.14
C PHE A 79 0.00 -16.35 2.79
N ARG A 80 -0.24 -17.64 2.58
CA ARG A 80 -0.76 -18.15 1.30
C ARG A 80 -2.06 -17.45 0.87
N ALA A 81 -3.00 -17.23 1.80
CA ALA A 81 -4.25 -16.52 1.50
C ALA A 81 -4.02 -15.10 0.99
N THR A 82 -3.08 -14.36 1.59
CA THR A 82 -2.66 -13.03 1.13
C THR A 82 -2.06 -13.06 -0.27
N LEU A 83 -1.24 -14.08 -0.57
CA LEU A 83 -0.63 -14.23 -1.89
C LEU A 83 -1.66 -14.58 -2.96
N GLU A 84 -2.64 -15.41 -2.65
CA GLU A 84 -3.77 -15.74 -3.55
C GLU A 84 -4.60 -14.48 -3.87
N GLU A 85 -4.82 -13.61 -2.89
CA GLU A 85 -5.57 -12.37 -3.07
C GLU A 85 -4.79 -11.37 -3.93
N LEU A 86 -3.48 -11.25 -3.75
CA LEU A 86 -2.60 -10.44 -4.61
C LEU A 86 -2.66 -10.90 -6.07
N GLN A 87 -2.71 -12.21 -6.32
CA GLN A 87 -2.84 -12.75 -7.69
C GLN A 87 -4.19 -12.43 -8.34
N GLN A 88 -5.24 -12.20 -7.56
CA GLN A 88 -6.57 -11.85 -8.04
C GLN A 88 -6.76 -10.34 -8.24
N SER A 89 -5.84 -9.52 -7.75
CA SER A 89 -5.92 -8.06 -7.84
C SER A 89 -5.80 -7.58 -9.28
N ASP A 90 -6.63 -6.60 -9.64
CA ASP A 90 -6.55 -5.91 -10.93
C ASP A 90 -5.49 -4.81 -10.90
N ILE A 91 -5.30 -4.17 -9.73
CA ILE A 91 -4.31 -3.11 -9.49
C ILE A 91 -3.70 -3.22 -8.09
N LEU A 92 -2.43 -2.85 -7.96
CA LEU A 92 -1.73 -2.79 -6.69
C LEU A 92 -1.53 -1.34 -6.26
N LEU A 93 -1.85 -1.03 -5.00
CA LEU A 93 -1.53 0.24 -4.36
C LEU A 93 -0.28 0.03 -3.50
N HIS A 94 0.88 0.42 -4.02
CA HIS A 94 2.15 0.28 -3.32
C HIS A 94 2.34 1.45 -2.34
N VAL A 95 2.11 1.18 -1.06
CA VAL A 95 2.19 2.18 0.02
C VAL A 95 3.61 2.27 0.54
N ILE A 96 4.17 3.48 0.49
CA ILE A 96 5.52 3.82 0.91
C ILE A 96 5.45 4.84 2.05
N ASP A 97 6.15 4.59 3.15
CA ASP A 97 6.35 5.58 4.21
C ASP A 97 7.46 6.55 3.81
N VAL A 98 7.08 7.71 3.24
CA VAL A 98 8.04 8.70 2.77
C VAL A 98 8.78 9.43 3.89
N SER A 99 8.30 9.33 5.13
CA SER A 99 8.96 9.89 6.30
C SER A 99 10.10 9.03 6.83
N HIS A 100 10.17 7.77 6.39
CA HIS A 100 11.17 6.82 6.90
C HIS A 100 12.52 7.00 6.19
N PRO A 101 13.66 7.10 6.91
CA PRO A 101 14.96 7.31 6.30
C PRO A 101 15.40 6.16 5.37
N LYS A 102 14.86 4.96 5.57
CA LYS A 102 15.10 3.78 4.73
C LYS A 102 13.97 3.51 3.73
N ALA A 103 13.17 4.51 3.37
CA ALA A 103 12.09 4.35 2.40
C ALA A 103 12.56 3.72 1.06
N PRO A 104 13.70 4.14 0.46
CA PRO A 104 14.19 3.53 -0.78
C PRO A 104 14.55 2.04 -0.61
N GLU A 105 15.16 1.67 0.52
CA GLU A 105 15.51 0.27 0.82
C GLU A 105 14.24 -0.59 1.01
N GLN A 106 13.25 -0.06 1.74
CA GLN A 106 11.96 -0.73 1.97
C GLN A 106 11.18 -0.90 0.67
N THR A 107 11.17 0.09 -0.20
CA THR A 107 10.55 0.04 -1.53
C THR A 107 11.17 -1.08 -2.36
N ARG A 108 12.50 -1.16 -2.40
CA ARG A 108 13.21 -2.23 -3.12
C ARG A 108 12.84 -3.62 -2.61
N VAL A 109 12.74 -3.83 -1.30
CA VAL A 109 12.33 -5.12 -0.70
C VAL A 109 10.94 -5.52 -1.17
N VAL A 110 10.00 -4.58 -1.24
CA VAL A 110 8.64 -4.83 -1.75
C VAL A 110 8.68 -5.21 -3.22
N GLU A 111 9.45 -4.50 -4.04
CA GLU A 111 9.58 -4.77 -5.48
C GLU A 111 10.22 -6.14 -5.75
N GLU A 112 11.28 -6.49 -5.04
CA GLU A 112 11.91 -7.82 -5.10
C GLU A 112 10.89 -8.92 -4.75
N THR A 113 10.07 -8.70 -3.72
CA THR A 113 9.02 -9.65 -3.33
C THR A 113 7.93 -9.77 -4.41
N LEU A 114 7.48 -8.65 -5.01
CA LEU A 114 6.51 -8.68 -6.10
C LEU A 114 7.06 -9.38 -7.34
N MET A 115 8.37 -9.23 -7.61
CA MET A 115 9.05 -9.94 -8.68
C MET A 115 9.08 -11.44 -8.43
N ASP A 116 9.45 -11.88 -7.23
CA ASP A 116 9.46 -13.29 -6.84
C ASP A 116 8.07 -13.93 -6.93
N LEU A 117 7.02 -13.14 -6.73
CA LEU A 117 5.62 -13.57 -6.85
C LEU A 117 5.07 -13.50 -8.29
N GLY A 118 5.85 -13.01 -9.26
CA GLY A 118 5.42 -12.84 -10.65
C GLY A 118 4.35 -11.76 -10.82
N LEU A 119 4.37 -10.71 -9.98
CA LEU A 119 3.36 -9.64 -9.96
C LEU A 119 3.88 -8.30 -10.50
N MET A 120 5.09 -8.26 -11.08
CA MET A 120 5.69 -7.02 -11.60
C MET A 120 4.91 -6.42 -12.76
N ASP A 121 4.22 -7.25 -13.56
CA ASP A 121 3.40 -6.80 -14.71
C ASP A 121 2.01 -6.27 -14.30
N ARG A 122 1.66 -6.33 -13.02
CA ARG A 122 0.40 -5.77 -12.54
C ARG A 122 0.44 -4.25 -12.53
N PRO A 123 -0.65 -3.58 -12.99
CA PRO A 123 -0.77 -2.14 -12.83
C PRO A 123 -0.53 -1.72 -11.38
N ARG A 124 0.24 -0.66 -11.18
CA ARG A 124 0.65 -0.20 -9.85
C ARG A 124 0.52 1.30 -9.74
N ILE A 125 -0.06 1.76 -8.63
CA ILE A 125 -0.01 3.16 -8.19
C ILE A 125 0.90 3.24 -6.98
N LEU A 126 1.90 4.14 -7.01
CA LEU A 126 2.74 4.44 -5.86
C LEU A 126 2.00 5.42 -4.96
N VAL A 127 1.76 5.01 -3.71
CA VAL A 127 1.09 5.82 -2.69
C VAL A 127 2.12 6.24 -1.65
N MET A 128 2.57 7.49 -1.75
CA MET A 128 3.57 8.07 -0.87
C MET A 128 2.90 8.59 0.40
N ASN A 129 2.80 7.73 1.42
CA ASN A 129 2.09 7.99 2.66
C ASN A 129 2.95 8.68 3.72
N LYS A 130 2.28 9.25 4.73
CA LYS A 130 2.85 9.96 5.86
C LYS A 130 3.53 11.29 5.47
N MET A 131 3.00 11.96 4.44
CA MET A 131 3.49 13.28 4.02
C MET A 131 3.40 14.34 5.15
N ASP A 132 2.48 14.18 6.09
CA ASP A 132 2.35 15.03 7.27
C ASP A 132 3.62 15.05 8.11
N LEU A 133 4.27 13.91 8.30
CA LEU A 133 5.52 13.79 9.06
C LEU A 133 6.71 14.42 8.32
N MET A 134 6.69 14.46 6.98
CA MET A 134 7.71 15.19 6.21
C MET A 134 7.55 16.71 6.39
N ALA A 135 6.32 17.21 6.35
CA ALA A 135 6.04 18.63 6.55
C ALA A 135 6.48 19.10 7.95
N GLU A 136 6.19 18.32 8.98
CA GLU A 136 6.63 18.61 10.35
C GLU A 136 8.17 18.67 10.48
N ARG A 137 8.89 17.72 9.86
CA ARG A 137 10.37 17.71 9.88
C ARG A 137 11.00 18.87 9.11
N SER A 138 10.37 19.30 8.02
CA SER A 138 10.85 20.46 7.24
C SER A 138 10.76 21.76 8.02
N LEU A 139 9.88 21.86 9.00
CA LEU A 139 9.76 23.01 9.89
C LEU A 139 10.81 23.00 11.02
N ASP A 140 11.25 21.79 11.45
CA ASP A 140 12.23 21.64 12.53
C ASP A 140 13.70 21.62 12.05
N ASN A 141 13.97 21.28 10.79
CA ASN A 141 15.31 21.14 10.25
C ASN A 141 15.69 22.27 9.31
N SER A 142 16.40 23.26 9.83
CA SER A 142 17.23 24.21 9.05
C SER A 142 18.51 23.57 8.48
N ASN A 143 18.76 22.28 8.72
CA ASN A 143 19.91 21.52 8.23
C ASN A 143 19.47 20.36 7.33
N GLY A 144 19.61 20.56 6.08
CA GLY A 144 19.44 19.89 4.81
C GLY A 144 19.55 18.38 4.63
N ASP A 145 19.12 17.52 5.55
CA ASP A 145 19.01 16.07 5.34
C ASP A 145 17.54 15.65 5.17
N SER A 146 16.98 15.93 3.99
CA SER A 146 15.69 15.36 3.59
C SER A 146 15.93 13.95 3.03
N PRO A 147 15.20 12.92 3.48
CA PRO A 147 15.25 11.61 2.86
C PRO A 147 14.76 11.75 1.41
N SER A 148 15.68 11.63 0.45
CA SER A 148 15.37 11.70 -0.97
C SER A 148 14.90 10.33 -1.46
N LEU A 149 13.62 10.21 -1.82
CA LEU A 149 13.17 9.15 -2.70
C LEU A 149 13.93 9.27 -4.04
N PRO A 150 14.18 8.16 -4.75
CA PRO A 150 14.69 8.21 -6.11
C PRO A 150 13.82 9.14 -6.96
N ALA A 151 14.44 10.05 -7.71
CA ALA A 151 13.74 11.14 -8.40
C ALA A 151 12.62 10.65 -9.36
N HIS A 152 12.72 9.43 -9.90
CA HIS A 152 11.71 8.83 -10.76
C HIS A 152 10.48 8.35 -9.97
N GLU A 153 10.63 7.91 -8.72
CA GLU A 153 9.52 7.51 -7.86
C GLU A 153 8.75 8.73 -7.32
N ALA A 154 9.47 9.78 -6.98
CA ALA A 154 8.88 11.04 -6.56
C ALA A 154 8.03 11.73 -7.65
N GLN A 155 8.31 11.45 -8.93
CA GLN A 155 7.60 12.04 -10.07
C GLN A 155 6.31 11.29 -10.46
N SER A 156 6.16 10.03 -10.05
CA SER A 156 5.04 9.17 -10.45
C SER A 156 4.12 8.72 -9.31
N GLY A 157 4.40 9.11 -8.07
CA GLY A 157 3.62 8.71 -6.90
C GLY A 157 2.67 9.79 -6.41
N ILE A 158 1.60 9.37 -5.73
CA ILE A 158 0.62 10.26 -5.12
C ILE A 158 0.97 10.45 -3.65
N LEU A 159 1.27 11.68 -3.25
CA LEU A 159 1.54 12.06 -1.87
C LEU A 159 0.23 12.11 -1.07
N VAL A 160 0.15 11.35 0.01
CA VAL A 160 -1.02 11.31 0.90
C VAL A 160 -0.62 11.33 2.38
N SER A 161 -1.57 11.68 3.22
CA SER A 161 -1.52 11.35 4.65
C SER A 161 -2.79 10.59 5.01
N ALA A 162 -2.66 9.28 5.19
CA ALA A 162 -3.78 8.45 5.62
C ALA A 162 -4.29 8.84 7.01
N ALA A 163 -3.39 9.24 7.91
CA ALA A 163 -3.72 9.63 9.28
C ALA A 163 -4.48 10.97 9.34
N LYS A 164 -4.16 11.92 8.45
CA LYS A 164 -4.79 13.25 8.38
C LYS A 164 -5.90 13.34 7.32
N GLY A 165 -6.05 12.32 6.47
CA GLY A 165 -7.01 12.33 5.36
C GLY A 165 -6.62 13.23 4.19
N TRP A 166 -5.33 13.58 4.04
CA TRP A 166 -4.87 14.49 2.99
C TRP A 166 -4.69 13.76 1.65
N ASN A 167 -5.15 14.40 0.58
CA ASN A 167 -5.02 13.95 -0.82
C ASN A 167 -5.64 12.57 -1.13
N LEU A 168 -6.53 12.06 -0.27
CA LEU A 168 -7.18 10.77 -0.51
C LEU A 168 -8.13 10.82 -1.71
N ASP A 169 -8.77 11.98 -1.96
CA ASP A 169 -9.64 12.17 -3.13
C ASP A 169 -8.86 12.09 -4.44
N ASP A 170 -7.62 12.59 -4.46
CA ASP A 170 -6.75 12.51 -5.64
C ASP A 170 -6.35 11.05 -5.92
N LEU A 171 -6.03 10.29 -4.87
CA LEU A 171 -5.77 8.86 -4.99
C LEU A 171 -6.99 8.08 -5.54
N LEU A 172 -8.20 8.46 -5.14
CA LEU A 172 -9.42 7.78 -5.59
C LEU A 172 -9.84 8.15 -7.04
N ARG A 173 -9.24 9.19 -7.63
CA ARG A 173 -9.49 9.61 -9.02
C ARG A 173 -8.55 8.99 -10.02
N GLU A 174 -7.37 8.53 -9.56
CA GLU A 174 -6.35 7.89 -10.38
C GLU A 174 -6.72 6.47 -10.78
#